data_2efcd1176ed18a3e4080a59beec7fb14
#
_entry.id   2efcd1176ed18a3e4080a59beec7fb14
#
_cell.length_a   1.000
_cell.length_b   1.000
_cell.length_c   1.000
_cell.angle_alpha   90.00
_cell.angle_beta   90.00
_cell.angle_gamma   90.00
#
_symmetry.space_group_name_H-M   'P 1'
#
loop_
_entity.id
_entity.type
_entity.pdbx_description
1 polymer ?
#
loop_
_entity_poly.entity_id
_entity_poly.type
_entity_poly.pdbx_seq_one_letter_code
_entity_poly.pdbx_strand_id
1 'polypeptide(L)' 'MDGVNLIFQLQKKISETQDSISNGLINGQVDNWDKYQYMIGQLKAYQLVLQEISNLLKDKEQNDDEDNNIHKLNPKN' A
#
# COMPACT_ATOMS: atom_id res chain seq x y z
N MET A 1 10.29 -15.80 -9.94
CA MET A 1 9.23 -15.02 -9.28
C MET A 1 9.12 -13.67 -9.96
N ASP A 2 7.95 -13.23 -10.27
CA ASP A 2 7.85 -11.91 -10.87
C ASP A 2 7.68 -10.84 -9.80
N GLY A 3 7.99 -9.60 -10.18
CA GLY A 3 7.98 -8.49 -9.24
C GLY A 3 6.60 -8.15 -8.72
N VAL A 4 5.57 -8.37 -9.53
CA VAL A 4 4.21 -8.08 -9.12
C VAL A 4 3.77 -8.99 -7.99
N ASN A 5 4.13 -10.27 -8.08
CA ASN A 5 3.81 -11.21 -7.02
C ASN A 5 4.49 -10.82 -5.71
N LEU A 6 5.74 -10.38 -5.79
CA LEU A 6 6.47 -9.94 -4.61
C LEU A 6 5.80 -8.71 -3.99
N ILE A 7 5.33 -7.80 -4.83
CA ILE A 7 4.64 -6.60 -4.35
C ILE A 7 3.35 -6.97 -3.63
N PHE A 8 2.58 -7.92 -4.16
CA PHE A 8 1.37 -8.38 -3.49
C PHE A 8 1.67 -9.00 -2.14
N GLN A 9 2.77 -9.76 -2.05
CA GLN A 9 3.16 -10.35 -0.78
C GLN A 9 3.55 -9.28 0.23
N LEU A 10 4.27 -8.27 -0.21
CA LEU A 10 4.63 -7.15 0.65
C LEU A 10 3.38 -6.40 1.13
N GLN A 11 2.46 -6.16 0.22
CA GLN A 11 1.21 -5.49 0.54
C GLN A 11 0.46 -6.25 1.64
N LYS A 12 0.40 -7.57 1.51
CA LYS A 12 -0.26 -8.41 2.49
C LYS A 12 0.42 -8.31 3.85
N LYS A 13 1.75 -8.36 3.86
CA LYS A 13 2.50 -8.27 5.11
C LYS A 13 2.26 -6.94 5.81
N ILE A 14 2.28 -5.86 5.06
CA ILE A 14 2.06 -4.54 5.64
C ILE A 14 0.64 -4.44 6.18
N SER A 15 -0.33 -4.97 5.45
CA SER A 15 -1.73 -4.94 5.87
C SER A 15 -1.91 -5.73 7.18
N GLU A 16 -1.26 -6.88 7.29
CA GLU A 16 -1.32 -7.68 8.50
C GLU A 16 -0.70 -6.94 9.69
N THR A 17 0.40 -6.26 9.45
CA THR A 17 1.05 -5.47 10.50
C THR A 17 0.14 -4.32 10.95
N GLN A 18 -0.49 -3.65 9.99
CA GLN A 18 -1.42 -2.58 10.28
C GLN A 18 -2.59 -3.09 11.14
N ASP A 19 -3.14 -4.23 10.78
CA ASP A 19 -4.23 -4.84 11.54
C ASP A 19 -3.80 -5.17 12.96
N SER A 20 -2.59 -5.67 13.13
CA SER A 20 -2.06 -6.01 14.44
C SER A 20 -1.96 -4.78 15.33
N ILE A 21 -1.46 -3.68 14.79
CA ILE A 21 -1.34 -2.43 15.55
C ILE A 21 -2.73 -1.90 15.90
N SER A 22 -3.63 -1.94 14.93
CA SER A 22 -5.00 -1.47 15.12
C SER A 22 -5.69 -2.27 16.22
N ASN A 23 -5.52 -3.59 16.22
CA ASN A 23 -6.09 -4.44 17.24
C ASN A 23 -5.53 -4.14 18.62
N GLY A 24 -4.25 -3.81 18.70
CA GLY A 24 -3.64 -3.41 19.94
C GLY A 24 -4.29 -2.16 20.53
N LEU A 25 -4.57 -1.19 19.67
CA LEU A 25 -5.25 0.03 20.08
C LEU A 25 -6.67 -0.25 20.57
N ILE A 26 -7.40 -1.05 19.80
CA ILE A 26 -8.79 -1.37 20.12
C ILE A 26 -8.89 -2.14 21.43
N ASN A 27 -7.94 -3.03 21.67
CA ASN A 27 -7.97 -3.89 22.85
C ASN A 27 -7.39 -3.24 24.10
N GLY A 28 -7.04 -1.96 24.01
CA GLY A 28 -6.59 -1.24 25.19
C GLY A 28 -5.20 -1.60 25.66
N GLN A 29 -4.36 -2.07 24.77
CA GLN A 29 -2.98 -2.40 25.11
C GLN A 29 -2.10 -1.18 25.26
N VAL A 30 -2.65 -0.03 24.95
CA VAL A 30 -1.93 1.25 25.00
C VAL A 30 -2.34 1.99 26.25
N ASP A 31 -1.38 2.27 27.11
CA ASP A 31 -1.65 2.83 28.43
C ASP A 31 -1.10 4.24 28.62
N ASN A 32 -0.51 4.84 27.62
CA ASN A 32 -0.08 6.23 27.74
C ASN A 32 -0.16 6.93 26.38
N TRP A 33 -0.14 8.26 26.47
CA TRP A 33 -0.34 9.14 25.33
C TRP A 33 0.76 9.01 24.29
N ASP A 34 2.01 8.95 24.74
CA ASP A 34 3.14 8.87 23.83
C ASP A 34 3.08 7.60 23.00
N LYS A 35 2.77 6.49 23.65
CA LYS A 35 2.67 5.21 22.94
C LYS A 35 1.51 5.23 21.95
N TYR A 36 0.40 5.84 22.35
CA TYR A 36 -0.75 6.00 21.47
C TYR A 36 -0.37 6.78 20.21
N GLN A 37 0.31 7.92 20.41
CA GLN A 37 0.72 8.74 19.28
C GLN A 37 1.69 8.00 18.36
N TYR A 38 2.60 7.24 18.95
CA TYR A 38 3.53 6.45 18.17
C TYR A 38 2.80 5.43 17.28
N MET A 39 1.84 4.72 17.85
CA MET A 39 1.10 3.69 17.14
C MET A 39 0.20 4.30 16.06
N ILE A 40 -0.41 5.44 16.34
CA ILE A 40 -1.20 6.15 15.33
C ILE A 40 -0.30 6.58 14.18
N GLY A 41 0.90 7.06 14.48
CA GLY A 41 1.86 7.43 13.46
C GLY A 41 2.24 6.24 12.58
N GLN A 42 2.44 5.08 13.20
CA GLN A 42 2.72 3.86 12.43
C GLN A 42 1.57 3.49 11.52
N LEU A 43 0.34 3.57 12.01
CA LEU A 43 -0.83 3.24 11.20
C LEU A 43 -0.93 4.17 10.00
N LYS A 44 -0.71 5.45 10.21
CA LYS A 44 -0.74 6.42 9.11
C LYS A 44 0.35 6.14 8.09
N ALA A 45 1.53 5.81 8.57
CA ALA A 45 2.65 5.52 7.67
C ALA A 45 2.38 4.27 6.84
N TYR A 46 1.89 3.21 7.47
CA TYR A 46 1.57 1.98 6.74
C TYR A 46 0.43 2.21 5.76
N GLN A 47 -0.55 3.01 6.12
CA GLN A 47 -1.65 3.33 5.21
C GLN A 47 -1.13 4.06 3.98
N LEU A 48 -0.22 4.99 4.19
CA LEU A 48 0.38 5.71 3.07
C LEU A 48 1.17 4.77 2.17
N VAL A 49 1.96 3.87 2.75
CA VAL A 49 2.73 2.92 1.96
C VAL A 49 1.80 2.00 1.17
N LEU A 50 0.74 1.50 1.79
CA LEU A 50 -0.23 0.65 1.09
C LEU A 50 -0.86 1.40 -0.07
N GLN A 51 -1.17 2.66 0.11
CA GLN A 51 -1.75 3.47 -0.95
C GLN A 51 -0.77 3.65 -2.09
N GLU A 52 0.50 3.89 -1.77
CA GLU A 52 1.54 4.04 -2.79
C GLU A 52 1.73 2.75 -3.57
N ILE A 53 1.68 1.62 -2.89
CA ILE A 53 1.79 0.33 -3.57
C ILE A 53 0.61 0.15 -4.52
N SER A 54 -0.60 0.47 -4.08
CA SER A 54 -1.77 0.40 -4.93
C SER A 54 -1.64 1.29 -6.16
N ASN A 55 -1.12 2.50 -5.96
CA ASN A 55 -0.91 3.42 -7.06
C ASN A 55 0.10 2.88 -8.06
N LEU A 56 1.18 2.29 -7.55
CA LEU A 56 2.19 1.70 -8.44
C LEU A 56 1.62 0.55 -9.25
N LEU A 57 0.80 -0.29 -8.62
CA LEU A 57 0.16 -1.38 -9.33
C LEU A 57 -0.80 -0.88 -10.40
N LYS A 58 -1.55 0.16 -10.09
CA LYS A 58 -2.44 0.78 -11.06
C LYS A 58 -1.66 1.36 -12.23
N ASP A 59 -0.58 2.07 -11.92
CA ASP A 59 0.24 2.68 -12.95
C ASP A 59 0.80 1.62 -13.87
N LYS A 60 1.22 0.49 -13.31
CA LYS A 60 1.74 -0.59 -14.13
C LYS A 60 0.68 -1.14 -15.07
N GLU A 61 -0.53 -1.34 -14.57
CA GLU A 61 -1.63 -1.80 -15.39
C GLU A 61 -1.98 -0.80 -16.48
N GLN A 62 -2.03 0.48 -16.13
CA GLN A 62 -2.33 1.51 -17.09
C GLN A 62 -1.24 1.65 -18.13
N ASN A 63 0.00 1.54 -17.72
CA ASN A 63 1.11 1.59 -18.67
C ASN A 63 1.05 0.46 -19.65
N ASP A 64 0.73 -0.74 -19.20
CA ASP A 64 0.56 -1.88 -20.08
C ASP A 64 -0.57 -1.61 -21.07
N ASP A 65 -1.68 -1.09 -20.59
CA ASP A 65 -2.81 -0.75 -21.46
C ASP A 65 -2.46 0.39 -22.38
N GLU A 66 -1.76 1.39 -21.88
CA GLU A 66 -1.36 2.54 -22.69
C GLU A 66 -0.41 2.13 -23.79
N ASP A 67 0.51 1.23 -23.50
CA ASP A 67 1.41 0.73 -24.53
C ASP A 67 0.63 0.13 -25.69
N ASN A 68 -0.37 -0.67 -25.36
CA ASN A 68 -1.22 -1.28 -26.38
C ASN A 68 -1.99 -0.21 -27.13
N ASN A 69 -2.51 0.76 -26.44
CA ASN A 69 -3.29 1.82 -27.04
C ASN A 69 -2.43 2.75 -27.90
N ILE A 70 -1.26 3.06 -27.41
CA ILE A 70 -0.36 3.96 -28.14
C ILE A 70 0.02 3.37 -29.49
N HIS A 71 0.26 2.08 -29.51
CA HIS A 71 0.58 1.42 -30.76
C HIS A 71 -0.57 1.54 -31.77
N LYS A 72 -1.76 1.66 -31.25
CA LYS A 72 -2.92 1.78 -32.13
C LYS A 72 -3.22 3.22 -32.48
N LEU A 73 -3.12 4.06 -31.48
CA LEU A 73 -3.59 5.40 -31.63
C LEU A 73 -2.56 6.37 -32.08
N ASN A 74 -1.56 6.35 -31.64
CA ASN A 74 -0.75 7.28 -31.68
C ASN A 74 -0.48 7.82 -31.82
N PRO A 75 -0.14 8.24 -31.96
CA PRO A 75 0.34 8.92 -31.48
C PRO A 75 0.17 10.22 -31.24
N LYS A 76 -0.18 10.69 -31.16
CA LYS A 76 -0.30 11.74 -30.89
C LYS A 76 0.09 12.32 -30.16
N ASN A 77 0.30 12.11 -29.97
CA ASN A 77 0.66 12.52 -29.37
C ASN A 77 1.03 12.56 -29.27
#